data_47b22672301df407362f3d2468aaaff0
#
_entry.id   47b22672301df407362f3d2468aaaff0
#
_cell.length_a   1.000
_cell.length_b   1.000
_cell.length_c   1.000
_cell.angle_alpha   90.00
_cell.angle_beta   90.00
_cell.angle_gamma   90.00
#
_symmetry.space_group_name_H-M   'P 1'
#
loop_
_entity.id
_entity.type
_entity.pdbx_description
1 polymer ?
#
loop_
_entity_poly.entity_id
_entity_poly.type
_entity_poly.pdbx_seq_one_letter_code
_entity_poly.pdbx_strand_id
1 'polypeptide(L)'
;MSFRGAGLRARNVSAAVLIVFLVISTAALPGCLRRGSEGKDQVVDKFESEPTISLYINETGEKRQIKMEEYIAGVVAAEMLPDWPRNAYAAQAILARTFTLAKMSEGGMRNEYGTDMSTSKDETQAYDPDSITDVIREAVTATRGMILAHAGRYVKGWFHASSGGETTLARDGLAYEGAEPAYTKRAAVPAELRHIPDDELYWSASYSLAEVRSLISAQGFSLGAVNRVSIIQKDPTGRATKVRIEHAGGHTDISGAAFRSALGADRVRSALITGLNSTSAGIEMTGRGFGHGVGMSQWGAYGMAQEGSSPEEIVTYFFRDVDVQKLWD
;
A
#
# COMPACT_ATOMS: atom_id res chain seq x y z
N MET A 1 -23.94 27.10 -50.85
CA MET A 1 -23.55 25.72 -50.51
C MET A 1 -22.68 25.76 -49.27
N SER A 2 -23.27 25.38 -48.15
CA SER A 2 -22.67 25.49 -46.79
C SER A 2 -22.18 24.11 -46.36
N PHE A 3 -20.91 23.97 -46.08
CA PHE A 3 -20.34 22.78 -45.42
C PHE A 3 -20.22 23.05 -43.93
N ARG A 4 -21.02 22.38 -43.15
CA ARG A 4 -20.90 22.32 -41.69
C ARG A 4 -19.78 21.35 -41.32
N GLY A 5 -18.73 21.86 -40.68
CA GLY A 5 -17.71 21.05 -40.04
C GLY A 5 -18.22 20.50 -38.69
N ALA A 6 -18.22 19.20 -38.56
CA ALA A 6 -18.49 18.51 -37.28
C ALA A 6 -17.25 18.56 -36.40
N GLY A 7 -17.30 19.35 -35.35
CA GLY A 7 -16.25 19.36 -34.31
C GLY A 7 -16.32 18.09 -33.45
N LEU A 8 -15.29 17.26 -33.54
CA LEU A 8 -15.04 16.21 -32.55
C LEU A 8 -14.70 16.86 -31.21
N ARG A 9 -15.58 16.76 -30.25
CA ARG A 9 -15.27 17.06 -28.85
C ARG A 9 -14.39 15.93 -28.32
N ALA A 10 -13.13 16.25 -28.09
CA ALA A 10 -12.26 15.41 -27.27
C ALA A 10 -12.86 15.32 -25.87
N ARG A 11 -13.34 14.14 -25.50
CA ARG A 11 -13.72 13.83 -24.10
C ARG A 11 -12.40 13.62 -23.36
N ASN A 12 -11.99 14.62 -22.57
CA ASN A 12 -10.97 14.46 -21.56
C ASN A 12 -11.52 13.48 -20.52
N VAL A 13 -11.14 12.22 -20.63
CA VAL A 13 -11.29 11.24 -19.58
C VAL A 13 -10.07 11.45 -18.69
N SER A 14 -10.20 12.31 -17.69
CA SER A 14 -9.30 12.32 -16.56
C SER A 14 -9.57 11.02 -15.78
N ALA A 15 -8.82 9.99 -16.07
CA ALA A 15 -8.77 8.81 -15.22
C ALA A 15 -8.07 9.22 -13.92
N ALA A 16 -8.88 9.56 -12.91
CA ALA A 16 -8.39 9.67 -11.55
C ALA A 16 -8.07 8.25 -11.06
N VAL A 17 -6.82 7.82 -11.28
CA VAL A 17 -6.31 6.57 -10.71
C VAL A 17 -6.14 6.77 -9.22
N LEU A 18 -7.11 6.27 -8.45
CA LEU A 18 -7.08 6.26 -7.00
C LEU A 18 -6.23 5.07 -6.53
N ILE A 19 -4.92 5.25 -6.48
CA ILE A 19 -4.01 4.25 -5.89
C ILE A 19 -4.03 4.44 -4.38
N VAL A 20 -4.51 3.46 -3.67
CA VAL A 20 -4.80 3.55 -2.26
C VAL A 20 -3.94 2.65 -1.42
N PHE A 21 -3.53 3.16 -0.29
CA PHE A 21 -2.58 2.59 0.64
C PHE A 21 -3.21 2.09 1.91
N LEU A 22 -2.85 0.88 2.27
CA LEU A 22 -3.13 0.27 3.57
C LEU A 22 -2.37 1.05 4.66
N VAL A 23 -3.05 1.95 5.34
CA VAL A 23 -2.60 2.46 6.65
C VAL A 23 -3.44 1.75 7.71
N ILE A 24 -2.84 0.78 8.38
CA ILE A 24 -3.43 0.21 9.59
C ILE A 24 -3.36 1.31 10.66
N SER A 25 -4.42 2.10 10.75
CA SER A 25 -4.62 3.04 11.84
C SER A 25 -5.20 2.26 13.02
N THR A 26 -4.34 1.78 13.92
CA THR A 26 -4.79 1.42 15.25
C THR A 26 -4.98 2.71 16.04
N ALA A 27 -6.20 3.24 16.06
CA ALA A 27 -6.57 4.27 17.02
C ALA A 27 -6.44 3.66 18.43
N ALA A 28 -5.35 3.96 19.11
CA ALA A 28 -5.17 3.62 20.51
C ALA A 28 -6.10 4.49 21.35
N LEU A 29 -7.24 3.95 21.77
CA LEU A 29 -8.01 4.49 22.89
C LEU A 29 -7.15 4.38 24.16
N PRO A 30 -7.01 5.43 24.97
CA PRO A 30 -6.30 5.37 26.23
C PRO A 30 -7.14 4.58 27.25
N GLY A 31 -6.71 3.39 27.58
CA GLY A 31 -7.25 2.63 28.70
C GLY A 31 -7.75 1.25 28.39
N CYS A 32 -6.84 0.37 28.01
CA CYS A 32 -6.83 -1.06 28.35
C CYS A 32 -5.50 -1.63 27.85
N LEU A 33 -4.62 -1.97 28.76
CA LEU A 33 -3.46 -2.82 28.50
C LEU A 33 -4.00 -4.20 28.02
N ARG A 34 -4.29 -4.31 26.73
CA ARG A 34 -4.43 -5.61 26.08
C ARG A 34 -3.01 -6.09 25.81
N ARG A 35 -2.53 -6.98 26.67
CA ARG A 35 -1.38 -7.85 26.43
C ARG A 35 -1.54 -8.38 25.01
N GLY A 36 -0.66 -7.97 24.09
CA GLY A 36 -0.65 -8.48 22.73
C GLY A 36 -0.62 -10.01 22.79
N SER A 37 -1.61 -10.65 22.22
CA SER A 37 -1.47 -12.04 21.87
C SER A 37 -0.29 -12.11 20.91
N GLU A 38 0.81 -12.72 21.33
CA GLU A 38 1.83 -13.23 20.41
C GLU A 38 1.08 -14.04 19.37
N GLY A 39 1.02 -13.52 18.12
CA GLY A 39 0.33 -14.16 17.04
C GLY A 39 0.89 -15.58 16.93
N LYS A 40 0.02 -16.59 17.05
CA LYS A 40 0.39 -17.97 16.80
C LYS A 40 1.02 -17.99 15.41
N ASP A 41 2.27 -18.35 15.36
CA ASP A 41 3.05 -18.50 14.15
C ASP A 41 2.34 -19.45 13.18
N GLN A 42 1.86 -18.92 12.07
CA GLN A 42 0.89 -19.63 11.22
C GLN A 42 1.65 -20.35 10.11
N VAL A 43 1.70 -21.66 10.27
CA VAL A 43 2.28 -22.58 9.29
C VAL A 43 1.44 -22.53 8.01
N VAL A 44 2.14 -22.53 6.87
CA VAL A 44 1.50 -22.64 5.56
C VAL A 44 1.02 -24.07 5.36
N ASP A 45 -0.30 -24.24 5.29
CA ASP A 45 -0.93 -25.54 5.01
C ASP A 45 -1.38 -25.58 3.54
N LYS A 46 -1.22 -26.74 2.91
CA LYS A 46 -1.80 -27.00 1.59
C LYS A 46 -3.31 -27.20 1.69
N PHE A 47 -4.02 -26.67 0.71
CA PHE A 47 -5.46 -26.89 0.56
C PHE A 47 -5.72 -28.05 -0.39
N GLU A 48 -6.74 -28.86 -0.13
CA GLU A 48 -7.19 -29.93 -1.06
C GLU A 48 -7.74 -29.33 -2.38
N SER A 49 -8.30 -28.13 -2.31
CA SER A 49 -8.84 -27.38 -3.45
C SER A 49 -8.81 -25.88 -3.14
N GLU A 50 -9.05 -25.08 -4.19
CA GLU A 50 -9.17 -23.62 -4.05
C GLU A 50 -10.14 -23.22 -2.94
N PRO A 51 -9.70 -22.42 -1.95
CA PRO A 51 -10.56 -21.94 -0.88
C PRO A 51 -11.63 -20.98 -1.37
N THR A 52 -12.76 -20.99 -0.68
CA THR A 52 -13.81 -19.96 -0.80
C THR A 52 -13.68 -19.03 0.39
N ILE A 53 -13.73 -17.73 0.16
CA ILE A 53 -13.67 -16.69 1.19
C ILE A 53 -15.01 -15.99 1.34
N SER A 54 -15.30 -15.53 2.55
CA SER A 54 -16.43 -14.64 2.81
C SER A 54 -15.97 -13.18 2.72
N LEU A 55 -16.68 -12.40 1.90
CA LEU A 55 -16.38 -11.00 1.59
C LEU A 55 -17.51 -10.09 2.03
N TYR A 56 -17.20 -9.06 2.81
CA TYR A 56 -18.13 -7.99 3.15
C TYR A 56 -18.02 -6.87 2.11
N ILE A 57 -19.14 -6.51 1.49
CA ILE A 57 -19.23 -5.41 0.50
C ILE A 57 -19.58 -4.13 1.26
N ASN A 58 -18.62 -3.24 1.43
CA ASN A 58 -18.77 -2.02 2.23
C ASN A 58 -19.87 -1.09 1.72
N GLU A 59 -20.05 -1.01 0.39
CA GLU A 59 -21.01 -0.12 -0.25
C GLU A 59 -22.47 -0.52 0.00
N THR A 60 -22.73 -1.82 0.17
CA THR A 60 -24.08 -2.37 0.32
C THR A 60 -24.35 -3.04 1.65
N GLY A 61 -23.31 -3.40 2.41
CA GLY A 61 -23.41 -4.23 3.62
C GLY A 61 -23.67 -5.71 3.33
N GLU A 62 -23.63 -6.13 2.06
CA GLU A 62 -23.85 -7.52 1.64
C GLU A 62 -22.64 -8.38 2.02
N LYS A 63 -22.92 -9.66 2.35
CA LYS A 63 -21.87 -10.68 2.55
C LYS A 63 -21.96 -11.71 1.43
N ARG A 64 -20.86 -11.96 0.74
CA ARG A 64 -20.77 -12.90 -0.37
C ARG A 64 -19.76 -13.99 -0.09
N GLN A 65 -20.01 -15.16 -0.68
CA GLN A 65 -19.00 -16.22 -0.80
C GLN A 65 -18.39 -16.13 -2.19
N ILE A 66 -17.06 -16.05 -2.28
CA ILE A 66 -16.33 -15.89 -3.54
C ILE A 66 -15.13 -16.83 -3.55
N LYS A 67 -14.79 -17.38 -4.70
CA LYS A 67 -13.57 -18.16 -4.89
C LYS A 67 -12.33 -17.27 -4.76
N MET A 68 -11.26 -17.83 -4.17
CA MET A 68 -10.02 -17.07 -3.93
C MET A 68 -9.49 -16.40 -5.20
N GLU A 69 -9.39 -17.13 -6.30
CA GLU A 69 -8.80 -16.58 -7.53
C GLU A 69 -9.67 -15.49 -8.17
N GLU A 70 -10.99 -15.58 -8.03
CA GLU A 70 -11.90 -14.53 -8.49
C GLU A 70 -11.75 -13.26 -7.63
N TYR A 71 -11.65 -13.41 -6.31
CA TYR A 71 -11.34 -12.30 -5.41
C TYR A 71 -9.98 -11.66 -5.76
N ILE A 72 -8.92 -12.46 -5.94
CA ILE A 72 -7.59 -11.97 -6.29
C ILE A 72 -7.59 -11.23 -7.63
N ALA A 73 -8.37 -11.69 -8.63
CA ALA A 73 -8.50 -10.96 -9.89
C ALA A 73 -9.10 -9.57 -9.69
N GLY A 74 -10.13 -9.44 -8.85
CA GLY A 74 -10.72 -8.13 -8.50
C GLY A 74 -9.77 -7.24 -7.71
N VAL A 75 -8.94 -7.82 -6.82
CA VAL A 75 -7.88 -7.07 -6.11
C VAL A 75 -6.82 -6.56 -7.09
N VAL A 76 -6.30 -7.41 -7.96
CA VAL A 76 -5.28 -7.00 -8.96
C VAL A 76 -5.83 -5.90 -9.86
N ALA A 77 -7.10 -5.99 -10.28
CA ALA A 77 -7.76 -5.00 -11.12
C ALA A 77 -7.92 -3.63 -10.41
N ALA A 78 -8.13 -3.63 -9.09
CA ALA A 78 -8.27 -2.42 -8.30
C ALA A 78 -6.92 -1.77 -7.92
N GLU A 79 -5.87 -2.57 -7.75
CA GLU A 79 -4.57 -2.14 -7.22
C GLU A 79 -3.57 -1.74 -8.32
N MET A 80 -3.75 -2.21 -9.54
CA MET A 80 -2.77 -2.02 -10.62
C MET A 80 -3.35 -1.16 -11.74
N LEU A 81 -2.48 -0.35 -12.37
CA LEU A 81 -2.88 0.41 -13.55
C LEU A 81 -3.21 -0.51 -14.74
N PRO A 82 -4.10 -0.07 -15.65
CA PRO A 82 -4.40 -0.82 -16.88
C PRO A 82 -3.17 -0.90 -17.79
N ASP A 83 -3.18 -1.88 -18.70
CA ASP A 83 -2.16 -2.07 -19.75
C ASP A 83 -0.74 -2.37 -19.25
N TRP A 84 -0.61 -2.89 -18.03
CA TRP A 84 0.66 -3.32 -17.49
C TRP A 84 1.06 -4.73 -17.97
N PRO A 85 2.38 -5.08 -17.94
CA PRO A 85 2.85 -6.40 -18.32
C PRO A 85 2.20 -7.50 -17.49
N ARG A 86 1.84 -8.61 -18.14
CA ARG A 86 1.24 -9.78 -17.49
C ARG A 86 2.01 -10.27 -16.27
N ASN A 87 3.36 -10.28 -16.33
CA ASN A 87 4.19 -10.72 -15.21
C ASN A 87 4.12 -9.78 -14.00
N ALA A 88 3.85 -8.48 -14.20
CA ALA A 88 3.61 -7.54 -13.10
C ALA A 88 2.28 -7.85 -12.39
N TYR A 89 1.20 -8.09 -13.14
CA TYR A 89 -0.08 -8.54 -12.58
C TYR A 89 0.06 -9.90 -11.86
N ALA A 90 0.84 -10.81 -12.43
CA ALA A 90 1.08 -12.13 -11.85
C ALA A 90 1.85 -12.03 -10.51
N ALA A 91 2.85 -11.16 -10.42
CA ALA A 91 3.56 -10.88 -9.17
C ALA A 91 2.63 -10.26 -8.11
N GLN A 92 1.78 -9.30 -8.51
CA GLN A 92 0.77 -8.72 -7.63
C GLN A 92 -0.22 -9.79 -7.13
N ALA A 93 -0.66 -10.71 -8.00
CA ALA A 93 -1.57 -11.80 -7.64
C ALA A 93 -0.97 -12.73 -6.56
N ILE A 94 0.32 -13.07 -6.66
CA ILE A 94 1.04 -13.85 -5.63
C ILE A 94 0.99 -13.11 -4.28
N LEU A 95 1.30 -11.81 -4.26
CA LEU A 95 1.31 -11.04 -3.02
C LEU A 95 -0.09 -10.79 -2.46
N ALA A 96 -1.07 -10.47 -3.31
CA ALA A 96 -2.45 -10.26 -2.89
C ALA A 96 -3.02 -11.54 -2.24
N ARG A 97 -2.73 -12.72 -2.83
CA ARG A 97 -3.12 -14.02 -2.28
C ARG A 97 -2.42 -14.30 -0.95
N THR A 98 -1.12 -13.99 -0.86
CA THR A 98 -0.33 -14.11 0.37
C THR A 98 -0.90 -13.24 1.48
N PHE A 99 -1.19 -11.95 1.19
CA PHE A 99 -1.81 -11.03 2.13
C PHE A 99 -3.18 -11.54 2.61
N THR A 100 -4.02 -11.99 1.67
CA THR A 100 -5.36 -12.52 1.98
C THR A 100 -5.30 -13.69 2.96
N LEU A 101 -4.45 -14.68 2.69
CA LEU A 101 -4.29 -15.85 3.55
C LEU A 101 -3.66 -15.48 4.91
N ALA A 102 -2.65 -14.61 4.92
CA ALA A 102 -2.09 -14.10 6.16
C ALA A 102 -3.16 -13.39 7.01
N LYS A 103 -3.96 -12.51 6.40
CA LYS A 103 -5.06 -11.79 7.09
C LYS A 103 -6.13 -12.75 7.61
N MET A 104 -6.57 -13.73 6.82
CA MET A 104 -7.53 -14.74 7.22
C MET A 104 -7.04 -15.55 8.40
N SER A 105 -5.77 -15.90 8.41
CA SER A 105 -5.15 -16.67 9.47
C SER A 105 -5.01 -15.89 10.78
N GLU A 106 -4.98 -14.57 10.73
CA GLU A 106 -5.05 -13.66 11.88
C GLU A 106 -6.51 -13.39 12.36
N GLY A 107 -7.50 -14.01 11.72
CA GLY A 107 -8.93 -13.87 12.03
C GLY A 107 -9.72 -13.06 11.02
N GLY A 108 -9.09 -12.45 10.04
CA GLY A 108 -9.74 -11.67 8.98
C GLY A 108 -10.53 -10.48 9.54
N MET A 109 -11.74 -10.31 9.02
CA MET A 109 -12.71 -9.29 9.46
C MET A 109 -13.86 -9.91 10.26
N ARG A 110 -13.60 -11.04 10.95
CA ARG A 110 -14.64 -11.81 11.65
C ARG A 110 -15.23 -11.09 12.85
N ASN A 111 -14.42 -10.28 13.53
CA ASN A 111 -14.88 -9.50 14.69
C ASN A 111 -15.75 -8.33 14.29
N GLU A 112 -15.45 -7.70 13.14
CA GLU A 112 -16.13 -6.50 12.64
C GLU A 112 -17.39 -6.85 11.85
N TYR A 113 -17.25 -7.78 10.90
CA TYR A 113 -18.33 -8.09 9.95
C TYR A 113 -18.73 -9.58 9.94
N GLY A 114 -18.00 -10.46 10.62
CA GLY A 114 -18.20 -11.90 10.54
C GLY A 114 -17.79 -12.49 9.18
N THR A 115 -16.84 -11.87 8.49
CA THR A 115 -16.30 -12.30 7.20
C THR A 115 -14.78 -12.44 7.23
N ASP A 116 -14.21 -13.07 6.21
CA ASP A 116 -12.75 -13.19 6.07
C ASP A 116 -12.12 -11.88 5.60
N MET A 117 -12.75 -11.21 4.64
CA MET A 117 -12.26 -9.96 4.02
C MET A 117 -13.39 -8.94 3.91
N SER A 118 -13.02 -7.68 3.59
CA SER A 118 -13.95 -6.60 3.20
C SER A 118 -13.50 -5.97 1.89
N THR A 119 -14.35 -5.15 1.24
CA THR A 119 -13.96 -4.34 0.08
C THR A 119 -13.34 -3.00 0.48
N SER A 120 -13.25 -2.71 1.77
CA SER A 120 -12.59 -1.51 2.26
C SER A 120 -11.06 -1.65 2.14
N LYS A 121 -10.48 -0.77 1.36
CA LYS A 121 -9.04 -0.62 1.19
C LYS A 121 -8.30 -0.25 2.48
N ASP A 122 -8.98 0.39 3.43
CA ASP A 122 -8.40 0.78 4.71
C ASP A 122 -8.33 -0.39 5.70
N GLU A 123 -9.05 -1.47 5.42
CA GLU A 123 -9.14 -2.66 6.27
C GLU A 123 -8.42 -3.87 5.68
N THR A 124 -8.50 -4.03 4.36
CA THR A 124 -7.94 -5.17 3.63
C THR A 124 -7.20 -4.73 2.36
N GLN A 125 -7.77 -4.92 1.17
CA GLN A 125 -7.23 -4.55 -0.13
C GLN A 125 -8.34 -3.91 -0.97
N ALA A 126 -7.99 -3.02 -1.90
CA ALA A 126 -8.95 -2.52 -2.87
C ALA A 126 -9.52 -3.68 -3.70
N TYR A 127 -10.77 -3.56 -4.13
CA TYR A 127 -11.47 -4.61 -4.87
C TYR A 127 -12.38 -3.99 -5.94
N ASP A 128 -12.14 -4.32 -7.20
CA ASP A 128 -12.96 -3.88 -8.35
C ASP A 128 -13.14 -5.04 -9.35
N PRO A 129 -14.22 -5.80 -9.24
CA PRO A 129 -14.49 -6.92 -10.14
C PRO A 129 -14.85 -6.47 -11.56
N ASP A 130 -15.32 -5.23 -11.75
CA ASP A 130 -15.79 -4.72 -13.05
C ASP A 130 -14.60 -4.32 -13.95
N SER A 131 -13.45 -4.07 -13.37
CA SER A 131 -12.21 -3.71 -14.09
C SER A 131 -11.32 -4.92 -14.44
N ILE A 132 -11.77 -6.15 -14.20
CA ILE A 132 -10.99 -7.36 -14.52
C ILE A 132 -10.90 -7.54 -16.03
N THR A 133 -9.68 -7.49 -16.57
CA THR A 133 -9.36 -7.76 -17.98
C THR A 133 -8.96 -9.23 -18.21
N ASP A 134 -8.92 -9.67 -19.48
CA ASP A 134 -8.44 -11.01 -19.84
C ASP A 134 -6.98 -11.21 -19.42
N VAL A 135 -6.12 -10.21 -19.58
CA VAL A 135 -4.71 -10.26 -19.17
C VAL A 135 -4.57 -10.46 -17.66
N ILE A 136 -5.42 -9.81 -16.84
CA ILE A 136 -5.44 -10.02 -15.40
C ILE A 136 -5.89 -11.46 -15.08
N ARG A 137 -6.95 -11.96 -15.73
CA ARG A 137 -7.41 -13.34 -15.54
C ARG A 137 -6.33 -14.37 -15.89
N GLU A 138 -5.61 -14.16 -16.99
CA GLU A 138 -4.48 -14.99 -17.39
C GLU A 138 -3.34 -14.95 -16.38
N ALA A 139 -3.00 -13.78 -15.87
CA ALA A 139 -1.94 -13.59 -14.86
C ALA A 139 -2.27 -14.31 -13.55
N VAL A 140 -3.50 -14.17 -13.06
CA VAL A 140 -3.99 -14.84 -11.84
C VAL A 140 -4.01 -16.36 -12.03
N THR A 141 -4.51 -16.83 -13.18
CA THR A 141 -4.55 -18.27 -13.52
C THR A 141 -3.14 -18.87 -13.60
N ALA A 142 -2.19 -18.16 -14.21
CA ALA A 142 -0.81 -18.62 -14.33
C ALA A 142 -0.09 -18.81 -12.99
N THR A 143 -0.50 -18.02 -11.97
CA THR A 143 0.04 -18.07 -10.61
C THR A 143 -0.94 -18.67 -9.59
N ARG A 144 -1.94 -19.44 -10.10
CA ARG A 144 -2.97 -20.06 -9.27
C ARG A 144 -2.37 -20.78 -8.07
N GLY A 145 -2.89 -20.51 -6.87
CA GLY A 145 -2.43 -21.10 -5.62
C GLY A 145 -1.04 -20.68 -5.14
N MET A 146 -0.29 -19.87 -5.90
CA MET A 146 1.05 -19.44 -5.50
C MET A 146 1.00 -18.33 -4.45
N ILE A 147 1.80 -18.50 -3.40
CA ILE A 147 1.99 -17.54 -2.31
C ILE A 147 3.47 -17.37 -2.00
N LEU A 148 3.80 -16.34 -1.22
CA LEU A 148 5.13 -16.10 -0.71
C LEU A 148 5.21 -16.53 0.76
N ALA A 149 6.19 -17.38 1.09
CA ALA A 149 6.43 -17.86 2.45
C ALA A 149 7.84 -17.56 2.93
N HIS A 150 8.01 -17.41 4.24
CA HIS A 150 9.29 -17.33 4.92
C HIS A 150 9.30 -18.35 6.05
N ALA A 151 10.28 -19.27 6.04
CA ALA A 151 10.40 -20.34 7.04
C ALA A 151 9.09 -21.11 7.28
N GLY A 152 8.34 -21.41 6.20
CA GLY A 152 7.07 -22.14 6.25
C GLY A 152 5.88 -21.34 6.79
N ARG A 153 5.97 -20.01 6.84
CA ARG A 153 4.93 -19.10 7.35
C ARG A 153 4.56 -18.07 6.32
N TYR A 154 3.30 -17.61 6.33
CA TYR A 154 2.88 -16.51 5.46
C TYR A 154 3.69 -15.25 5.76
N VAL A 155 4.20 -14.58 4.72
CA VAL A 155 4.67 -13.20 4.84
C VAL A 155 3.48 -12.24 4.79
N LYS A 156 3.63 -11.01 5.27
CA LYS A 156 2.53 -10.04 5.23
C LYS A 156 2.21 -9.51 3.83
N GLY A 157 2.98 -9.87 2.82
CA GLY A 157 2.71 -9.58 1.41
C GLY A 157 2.58 -8.09 1.08
N TRP A 158 3.26 -7.21 1.80
CA TRP A 158 3.16 -5.77 1.59
C TRP A 158 3.61 -5.32 0.21
N PHE A 159 2.88 -4.39 -0.36
CA PHE A 159 3.18 -3.74 -1.64
C PHE A 159 2.77 -2.26 -1.61
N HIS A 160 3.27 -1.48 -2.55
CA HIS A 160 3.00 -0.05 -2.68
C HIS A 160 3.26 0.38 -4.12
N ALA A 161 2.73 1.54 -4.55
CA ALA A 161 2.84 1.96 -5.95
C ALA A 161 4.27 2.22 -6.38
N SER A 162 5.02 3.08 -5.68
CA SER A 162 6.38 3.47 -6.05
C SER A 162 7.28 3.62 -4.84
N SER A 163 8.44 2.95 -4.87
CA SER A 163 9.45 3.05 -3.82
C SER A 163 10.22 4.39 -3.84
N GLY A 164 10.16 5.12 -4.96
CA GLY A 164 11.04 6.25 -5.19
C GLY A 164 12.50 5.85 -5.41
N GLY A 165 12.76 4.59 -5.80
CA GLY A 165 14.07 4.04 -6.15
C GLY A 165 14.68 3.09 -5.12
N GLU A 166 14.17 3.03 -3.89
CA GLU A 166 14.60 2.06 -2.88
C GLU A 166 13.47 1.78 -1.89
N THR A 167 13.23 0.50 -1.56
CA THR A 167 12.27 0.08 -0.53
C THR A 167 12.84 0.28 0.87
N THR A 168 11.98 0.26 1.89
CA THR A 168 12.39 0.42 3.30
C THR A 168 11.89 -0.72 4.18
N LEU A 169 12.27 -0.69 5.47
CA LEU A 169 11.84 -1.65 6.48
C LEU A 169 10.46 -1.30 7.04
N ALA A 170 9.75 -2.30 7.59
CA ALA A 170 8.40 -2.12 8.10
C ALA A 170 8.32 -1.09 9.24
N ARG A 171 9.29 -1.10 10.18
CA ARG A 171 9.36 -0.12 11.26
C ARG A 171 9.48 1.33 10.76
N ASP A 172 10.18 1.53 9.62
CA ASP A 172 10.47 2.86 9.07
C ASP A 172 9.32 3.36 8.18
N GLY A 173 8.79 2.50 7.31
CA GLY A 173 7.75 2.86 6.34
C GLY A 173 6.32 2.80 6.85
N LEU A 174 6.03 1.87 7.77
CA LEU A 174 4.71 1.62 8.34
C LEU A 174 4.58 2.05 9.80
N ALA A 175 5.67 2.53 10.43
CA ALA A 175 5.76 2.67 11.88
C ALA A 175 5.35 1.38 12.62
N TYR A 176 5.78 0.23 12.10
CA TYR A 176 5.43 -1.08 12.61
C TYR A 176 5.95 -1.27 14.04
N GLU A 177 5.05 -1.54 14.99
CA GLU A 177 5.36 -1.57 16.42
C GLU A 177 5.94 -2.92 16.88
N GLY A 178 5.77 -3.98 16.09
CA GLY A 178 6.32 -5.31 16.37
C GLY A 178 7.82 -5.42 16.09
N ALA A 179 8.39 -6.58 16.34
CA ALA A 179 9.74 -6.91 15.86
C ALA A 179 9.76 -6.81 14.33
N GLU A 180 10.83 -6.23 13.78
CA GLU A 180 10.99 -6.15 12.32
C GLU A 180 10.92 -7.54 11.71
N PRO A 181 9.99 -7.84 10.79
CA PRO A 181 9.90 -9.16 10.20
C PRO A 181 11.19 -9.51 9.44
N ALA A 182 11.72 -10.71 9.67
CA ALA A 182 13.01 -11.12 9.13
C ALA A 182 13.08 -11.10 7.60
N TYR A 183 11.92 -11.24 6.94
CA TYR A 183 11.81 -11.24 5.48
C TYR A 183 11.77 -9.84 4.85
N THR A 184 11.61 -8.78 5.61
CA THR A 184 11.67 -7.42 5.06
C THR A 184 13.11 -7.02 4.75
N LYS A 185 13.31 -6.25 3.70
CA LYS A 185 14.62 -5.71 3.35
C LYS A 185 14.50 -4.37 2.63
N ARG A 186 15.59 -3.62 2.59
CA ARG A 186 15.80 -2.55 1.65
C ARG A 186 16.29 -3.13 0.34
N ALA A 187 15.62 -2.79 -0.74
CA ALA A 187 15.98 -3.21 -2.09
C ALA A 187 16.06 -1.97 -2.98
N ALA A 188 17.20 -1.76 -3.63
CA ALA A 188 17.31 -0.76 -4.68
C ALA A 188 16.43 -1.17 -5.85
N VAL A 189 15.68 -0.24 -6.46
CA VAL A 189 14.72 -0.56 -7.54
C VAL A 189 15.03 0.26 -8.80
N PRO A 190 16.19 0.01 -9.45
CA PRO A 190 16.60 0.77 -10.63
C PRO A 190 15.66 0.57 -11.82
N ALA A 191 15.01 -0.58 -11.94
CA ALA A 191 14.00 -0.86 -12.96
C ALA A 191 12.80 0.09 -12.86
N GLU A 192 12.37 0.44 -11.63
CA GLU A 192 11.34 1.44 -11.41
C GLU A 192 11.73 2.79 -12.03
N LEU A 193 12.91 3.30 -11.70
CA LEU A 193 13.37 4.63 -12.12
C LEU A 193 13.58 4.75 -13.64
N ARG A 194 13.72 3.63 -14.36
CA ARG A 194 13.81 3.62 -15.82
C ARG A 194 12.47 3.70 -16.54
N HIS A 195 11.39 3.36 -15.85
CA HIS A 195 10.09 3.15 -16.47
C HIS A 195 8.96 4.00 -15.90
N ILE A 196 9.09 4.50 -14.65
CA ILE A 196 8.07 5.33 -14.03
C ILE A 196 8.04 6.75 -14.63
N PRO A 197 6.88 7.29 -15.00
CA PRO A 197 6.76 8.69 -15.41
C PRO A 197 7.08 9.65 -14.26
N ASP A 198 7.60 10.84 -14.60
CA ASP A 198 7.97 11.85 -13.60
C ASP A 198 6.80 12.31 -12.73
N ASP A 199 5.61 12.46 -13.28
CA ASP A 199 4.40 12.86 -12.58
C ASP A 199 3.86 11.75 -11.63
N GLU A 200 4.22 10.50 -11.88
CA GLU A 200 3.98 9.38 -10.96
C GLU A 200 5.07 9.26 -9.90
N LEU A 201 6.32 9.62 -10.24
CA LEU A 201 7.46 9.52 -9.34
C LEU A 201 7.51 10.69 -8.35
N TYR A 202 7.37 11.94 -8.83
CA TYR A 202 7.55 13.14 -8.03
C TYR A 202 6.21 13.73 -7.59
N TRP A 203 6.20 14.33 -6.41
CA TRP A 203 5.03 14.99 -5.87
C TRP A 203 5.41 16.26 -5.11
N SER A 204 4.46 17.19 -5.00
CA SER A 204 4.54 18.37 -4.17
C SER A 204 3.23 18.60 -3.43
N ALA A 205 3.32 19.18 -2.23
CA ALA A 205 2.15 19.51 -1.42
C ALA A 205 2.43 20.76 -0.57
N SER A 206 1.40 21.57 -0.36
CA SER A 206 1.46 22.74 0.51
C SER A 206 0.26 22.78 1.46
N TYR A 207 0.47 23.26 2.67
CA TYR A 207 -0.55 23.40 3.70
C TYR A 207 -0.29 24.67 4.50
N SER A 208 -1.33 25.37 4.90
CA SER A 208 -1.23 26.39 5.95
C SER A 208 -0.95 25.71 7.31
N LEU A 209 -0.34 26.43 8.25
CA LEU A 209 -0.12 25.90 9.60
C LEU A 209 -1.44 25.57 10.33
N ALA A 210 -2.54 26.26 10.00
CA ALA A 210 -3.88 25.96 10.52
C ALA A 210 -4.42 24.62 9.98
N GLU A 211 -4.23 24.32 8.70
CA GLU A 211 -4.58 23.02 8.10
C GLU A 211 -3.76 21.88 8.72
N VAL A 212 -2.43 22.07 8.88
CA VAL A 212 -1.57 21.07 9.56
C VAL A 212 -2.11 20.79 10.96
N ARG A 213 -2.42 21.83 11.75
CA ARG A 213 -3.00 21.67 13.07
C ARG A 213 -4.30 20.87 13.03
N SER A 214 -5.22 21.26 12.16
CA SER A 214 -6.54 20.61 12.04
C SER A 214 -6.42 19.14 11.70
N LEU A 215 -5.65 18.82 10.67
CA LEU A 215 -5.49 17.46 10.15
C LEU A 215 -4.77 16.53 11.14
N ILE A 216 -3.71 17.01 11.79
CA ILE A 216 -3.00 16.24 12.81
C ILE A 216 -3.85 16.06 14.07
N SER A 217 -4.60 17.11 14.49
CA SER A 217 -5.49 17.01 15.65
C SER A 217 -6.65 16.03 15.41
N ALA A 218 -7.13 15.90 14.18
CA ALA A 218 -8.14 14.91 13.81
C ALA A 218 -7.68 13.45 14.00
N GLN A 219 -6.35 13.22 14.05
CA GLN A 219 -5.75 11.92 14.38
C GLN A 219 -5.55 11.71 15.89
N GLY A 220 -6.14 12.52 16.74
CA GLY A 220 -6.07 12.40 18.20
C GLY A 220 -4.88 13.11 18.87
N PHE A 221 -4.06 13.85 18.13
CA PHE A 221 -2.96 14.63 18.71
C PHE A 221 -3.46 16.00 19.20
N SER A 222 -3.12 16.36 20.44
CA SER A 222 -3.47 17.67 20.99
C SER A 222 -2.41 18.72 20.63
N LEU A 223 -2.75 19.63 19.71
CA LEU A 223 -1.85 20.68 19.25
C LEU A 223 -2.39 22.08 19.57
N GLY A 224 -1.52 22.94 20.14
CA GLY A 224 -1.73 24.37 20.13
C GLY A 224 -1.59 24.98 18.72
N ALA A 225 -1.50 26.31 18.61
CA ALA A 225 -1.20 26.97 17.35
C ALA A 225 0.15 26.48 16.81
N VAL A 226 0.17 25.88 15.63
CA VAL A 226 1.40 25.37 15.00
C VAL A 226 2.26 26.53 14.52
N ASN A 227 3.56 26.45 14.81
CA ASN A 227 4.55 27.48 14.46
C ASN A 227 5.53 26.97 13.39
N ARG A 228 5.89 25.68 13.46
CA ARG A 228 6.89 25.08 12.58
C ARG A 228 6.71 23.57 12.46
N VAL A 229 7.11 23.03 11.32
CA VAL A 229 7.24 21.57 11.07
C VAL A 229 8.66 21.27 10.60
N SER A 230 9.27 20.21 11.12
CA SER A 230 10.61 19.78 10.72
C SER A 230 10.76 18.27 10.75
N ILE A 231 11.58 17.73 9.85
CA ILE A 231 11.98 16.32 9.86
C ILE A 231 13.17 16.19 10.80
N ILE A 232 13.03 15.44 11.88
CA ILE A 232 14.09 15.29 12.90
C ILE A 232 14.80 13.93 12.84
N GLN A 233 14.25 12.97 12.08
CA GLN A 233 14.89 11.69 11.86
C GLN A 233 14.50 11.14 10.49
N LYS A 234 15.48 10.54 9.80
CA LYS A 234 15.30 9.81 8.54
C LYS A 234 15.89 8.41 8.64
N ASP A 235 15.35 7.47 7.88
CA ASP A 235 15.95 6.17 7.66
C ASP A 235 17.12 6.26 6.64
N PRO A 236 17.90 5.18 6.43
CA PRO A 236 18.97 5.18 5.45
C PRO A 236 18.54 5.43 3.99
N THR A 237 17.25 5.23 3.65
CA THR A 237 16.70 5.52 2.32
C THR A 237 16.30 6.99 2.15
N GLY A 238 16.40 7.79 3.24
CA GLY A 238 16.03 9.20 3.27
C GLY A 238 14.57 9.47 3.64
N ARG A 239 13.78 8.43 3.94
CA ARG A 239 12.39 8.62 4.40
C ARG A 239 12.35 9.21 5.79
N ALA A 240 11.45 10.17 5.99
CA ALA A 240 11.17 10.73 7.30
C ALA A 240 10.56 9.64 8.20
N THR A 241 11.28 9.29 9.28
CA THR A 241 10.79 8.37 10.31
C THR A 241 10.22 9.12 11.50
N LYS A 242 10.65 10.38 11.72
CA LYS A 242 10.09 11.24 12.75
C LYS A 242 9.99 12.70 12.30
N VAL A 243 8.81 13.26 12.49
CA VAL A 243 8.48 14.66 12.18
C VAL A 243 8.12 15.36 13.48
N ARG A 244 8.72 16.52 13.70
CA ARG A 244 8.42 17.41 14.84
C ARG A 244 7.50 18.53 14.40
N ILE A 245 6.45 18.75 15.18
CA ILE A 245 5.49 19.85 15.04
C ILE A 245 5.65 20.75 16.27
N GLU A 246 6.24 21.93 16.07
CA GLU A 246 6.36 22.97 17.11
C GLU A 246 5.05 23.77 17.17
N HIS A 247 4.49 23.93 18.36
CA HIS A 247 3.21 24.61 18.57
C HIS A 247 3.19 25.37 19.90
N ALA A 248 2.21 26.22 20.11
CA ALA A 248 1.99 26.87 21.38
C ALA A 248 1.78 25.80 22.48
N GLY A 249 2.69 25.78 23.44
CA GLY A 249 2.74 24.78 24.51
C GLY A 249 3.85 23.73 24.36
N GLY A 250 4.69 23.80 23.30
CA GLY A 250 5.85 22.93 23.13
C GLY A 250 5.99 22.31 21.74
N HIS A 251 6.21 21.02 21.70
CA HIS A 251 6.28 20.28 20.45
C HIS A 251 5.64 18.89 20.58
N THR A 252 5.23 18.35 19.44
CA THR A 252 4.76 16.96 19.30
C THR A 252 5.57 16.28 18.23
N ASP A 253 6.14 15.10 18.54
CA ASP A 253 6.86 14.27 17.60
C ASP A 253 5.95 13.12 17.16
N ILE A 254 5.80 12.94 15.85
CA ILE A 254 4.99 11.85 15.26
C ILE A 254 5.81 11.08 14.24
N SER A 255 5.41 9.83 13.94
CA SER A 255 6.07 9.06 12.88
C SER A 255 5.82 9.68 11.51
N GLY A 256 6.77 9.46 10.57
CA GLY A 256 6.60 9.91 9.18
C GLY A 256 5.37 9.27 8.52
N ALA A 257 5.06 8.01 8.86
CA ALA A 257 3.86 7.32 8.40
C ALA A 257 2.58 8.02 8.91
N ALA A 258 2.51 8.35 10.21
CA ALA A 258 1.37 9.07 10.79
C ALA A 258 1.23 10.49 10.22
N PHE A 259 2.34 11.19 10.02
CA PHE A 259 2.36 12.52 9.40
C PHE A 259 1.78 12.48 7.96
N ARG A 260 2.25 11.52 7.16
CA ARG A 260 1.75 11.28 5.81
C ARG A 260 0.24 10.99 5.80
N SER A 261 -0.20 10.06 6.64
CA SER A 261 -1.61 9.67 6.74
C SER A 261 -2.50 10.85 7.14
N ALA A 262 -2.10 11.61 8.15
CA ALA A 262 -2.85 12.75 8.64
C ALA A 262 -3.02 13.86 7.60
N LEU A 263 -1.98 14.14 6.82
CA LEU A 263 -2.03 15.17 5.77
C LEU A 263 -2.73 14.70 4.47
N GLY A 264 -3.09 13.43 4.39
CA GLY A 264 -3.73 12.83 3.22
C GLY A 264 -2.73 12.18 2.26
N ALA A 265 -2.85 10.86 2.15
CA ALA A 265 -1.92 10.02 1.40
C ALA A 265 -1.87 10.31 -0.11
N ASP A 266 -2.89 10.93 -0.66
CA ASP A 266 -2.96 11.33 -2.07
C ASP A 266 -2.17 12.64 -2.35
N ARG A 267 -2.02 13.49 -1.34
CA ARG A 267 -1.26 14.74 -1.42
C ARG A 267 0.19 14.54 -0.98
N VAL A 268 0.41 13.95 0.19
CA VAL A 268 1.73 13.54 0.69
C VAL A 268 1.92 12.08 0.34
N ARG A 269 2.31 11.82 -0.93
CA ARG A 269 2.29 10.48 -1.51
C ARG A 269 3.23 9.49 -0.82
N SER A 270 4.32 9.97 -0.19
CA SER A 270 5.27 9.11 0.54
C SER A 270 5.94 9.85 1.70
N ALA A 271 6.55 9.11 2.61
CA ALA A 271 7.44 9.68 3.62
C ALA A 271 8.85 10.03 3.08
N LEU A 272 9.13 9.75 1.79
CA LEU A 272 10.39 10.15 1.14
C LEU A 272 10.33 11.63 0.73
N ILE A 273 10.32 12.48 1.75
CA ILE A 273 10.27 13.94 1.61
C ILE A 273 11.68 14.45 1.28
N THR A 274 11.86 14.94 0.05
CA THR A 274 13.15 15.47 -0.45
C THR A 274 13.36 16.93 -0.10
N GLY A 275 12.28 17.69 0.09
CA GLY A 275 12.30 19.08 0.54
C GLY A 275 11.14 19.37 1.48
N LEU A 276 11.42 20.12 2.55
CA LEU A 276 10.43 20.67 3.47
C LEU A 276 10.83 22.10 3.82
N ASN A 277 10.03 23.05 3.40
CA ASN A 277 10.15 24.46 3.77
C ASN A 277 9.00 24.81 4.71
N SER A 278 9.31 25.28 5.92
CA SER A 278 8.32 25.69 6.93
C SER A 278 8.50 27.15 7.26
N THR A 279 7.47 27.95 6.98
CA THR A 279 7.42 29.41 7.21
C THR A 279 6.23 29.76 8.09
N SER A 280 6.09 31.04 8.43
CA SER A 280 4.90 31.54 9.14
C SER A 280 3.60 31.43 8.31
N ALA A 281 3.69 31.31 6.98
CA ALA A 281 2.54 31.15 6.10
C ALA A 281 2.06 29.70 6.01
N GLY A 282 2.97 28.71 6.16
CA GLY A 282 2.65 27.30 6.01
C GLY A 282 3.87 26.42 5.78
N ILE A 283 3.62 25.23 5.27
CA ILE A 283 4.64 24.29 4.84
C ILE A 283 4.49 24.00 3.35
N GLU A 284 5.63 23.88 2.69
CA GLU A 284 5.75 23.41 1.29
C GLU A 284 6.66 22.19 1.30
N MET A 285 6.23 21.13 0.64
CA MET A 285 6.95 19.88 0.58
C MET A 285 7.11 19.40 -0.84
N THR A 286 8.23 18.76 -1.11
CA THR A 286 8.46 17.96 -2.30
C THR A 286 8.93 16.57 -1.89
N GLY A 287 8.62 15.56 -2.70
CA GLY A 287 9.04 14.20 -2.43
C GLY A 287 9.01 13.34 -3.67
N ARG A 288 9.32 12.06 -3.50
CA ARG A 288 9.24 11.07 -4.56
C ARG A 288 8.73 9.73 -4.04
N GLY A 289 8.17 8.94 -4.97
CA GLY A 289 7.54 7.67 -4.66
C GLY A 289 6.12 7.84 -4.12
N PHE A 290 5.39 6.74 -4.06
CA PHE A 290 3.99 6.70 -3.65
C PHE A 290 3.73 5.44 -2.82
N GLY A 291 3.44 5.62 -1.52
CA GLY A 291 3.15 4.58 -0.56
C GLY A 291 4.11 4.53 0.61
N HIS A 292 3.96 3.48 1.39
CA HIS A 292 4.76 3.25 2.59
C HIS A 292 6.20 2.79 2.30
N GLY A 293 6.47 2.29 1.09
CA GLY A 293 7.82 1.90 0.68
C GLY A 293 8.27 0.52 1.15
N VAL A 294 7.42 -0.31 1.76
CA VAL A 294 7.77 -1.63 2.30
C VAL A 294 7.33 -2.74 1.34
N GLY A 295 8.16 -3.76 1.14
CA GLY A 295 7.86 -4.89 0.26
C GLY A 295 7.90 -4.49 -1.22
N MET A 296 7.01 -5.05 -2.04
CA MET A 296 7.06 -4.87 -3.50
C MET A 296 6.62 -3.47 -3.93
N SER A 297 7.45 -2.82 -4.76
CA SER A 297 7.06 -1.66 -5.55
C SER A 297 6.32 -2.11 -6.80
N GLN A 298 5.10 -1.64 -7.04
CA GLN A 298 4.34 -1.97 -8.24
C GLN A 298 5.02 -1.44 -9.50
N TRP A 299 5.50 -0.19 -9.51
CA TRP A 299 6.31 0.33 -10.61
C TRP A 299 7.66 -0.39 -10.76
N GLY A 300 8.22 -0.91 -9.66
CA GLY A 300 9.36 -1.81 -9.70
C GLY A 300 9.03 -3.13 -10.37
N ALA A 301 7.89 -3.73 -10.03
CA ALA A 301 7.39 -4.94 -10.68
C ALA A 301 7.11 -4.72 -12.18
N TYR A 302 6.53 -3.56 -12.54
CA TYR A 302 6.36 -3.15 -13.93
C TYR A 302 7.69 -3.14 -14.68
N GLY A 303 8.69 -2.41 -14.16
CA GLY A 303 10.00 -2.30 -14.80
C GLY A 303 10.71 -3.63 -14.95
N MET A 304 10.72 -4.45 -13.89
CA MET A 304 11.31 -5.80 -13.93
C MET A 304 10.58 -6.72 -14.94
N ALA A 305 9.26 -6.64 -15.02
CA ALA A 305 8.48 -7.40 -16.01
C ALA A 305 8.77 -6.96 -17.44
N GLN A 306 8.94 -5.65 -17.69
CA GLN A 306 9.39 -5.12 -18.99
C GLN A 306 10.80 -5.60 -19.36
N GLU A 307 11.64 -5.84 -18.37
CA GLU A 307 13.00 -6.36 -18.53
C GLU A 307 13.05 -7.90 -18.59
N GLY A 308 11.89 -8.57 -18.58
CA GLY A 308 11.76 -10.02 -18.81
C GLY A 308 11.75 -10.87 -17.54
N SER A 309 11.72 -10.29 -16.34
CA SER A 309 11.65 -11.06 -15.10
C SER A 309 10.33 -11.86 -14.99
N SER A 310 10.43 -13.06 -14.44
CA SER A 310 9.27 -13.89 -14.07
C SER A 310 8.53 -13.33 -12.85
N PRO A 311 7.27 -13.70 -12.59
CA PRO A 311 6.55 -13.28 -11.40
C PRO A 311 7.25 -13.67 -10.10
N GLU A 312 7.83 -14.86 -10.04
CA GLU A 312 8.58 -15.39 -8.90
C GLU A 312 9.85 -14.59 -8.64
N GLU A 313 10.62 -14.26 -9.69
CA GLU A 313 11.79 -13.41 -9.59
C GLU A 313 11.42 -12.02 -9.08
N ILE A 314 10.31 -11.45 -9.55
CA ILE A 314 9.82 -10.15 -9.11
C ILE A 314 9.51 -10.18 -7.62
N VAL A 315 8.65 -11.10 -7.13
CA VAL A 315 8.26 -11.09 -5.72
C VAL A 315 9.41 -11.41 -4.79
N THR A 316 10.30 -12.35 -5.13
CA THR A 316 11.45 -12.70 -4.30
C THR A 316 12.52 -11.61 -4.27
N TYR A 317 12.55 -10.74 -5.29
CA TYR A 317 13.45 -9.57 -5.30
C TYR A 317 13.20 -8.62 -4.14
N PHE A 318 11.97 -8.43 -3.71
CA PHE A 318 11.58 -7.45 -2.70
C PHE A 318 11.61 -7.96 -1.25
N PHE A 319 11.79 -9.26 -1.06
CA PHE A 319 11.80 -9.89 0.25
C PHE A 319 13.07 -10.71 0.46
N ARG A 320 13.42 -11.00 1.71
CA ARG A 320 14.60 -11.78 2.09
C ARG A 320 14.19 -13.18 2.51
N ASP A 321 14.98 -14.19 2.10
CA ASP A 321 14.85 -15.59 2.55
C ASP A 321 13.41 -16.11 2.44
N VAL A 322 12.77 -15.83 1.29
CA VAL A 322 11.42 -16.25 0.96
C VAL A 322 11.42 -17.23 -0.20
N ASP A 323 10.40 -18.06 -0.23
CA ASP A 323 10.12 -19.00 -1.31
C ASP A 323 8.67 -18.87 -1.79
N VAL A 324 8.47 -19.12 -3.10
CA VAL A 324 7.13 -19.21 -3.67
C VAL A 324 6.63 -20.64 -3.50
N GLN A 325 5.49 -20.80 -2.85
CA GLN A 325 4.85 -22.10 -2.62
C GLN A 325 3.50 -22.15 -3.33
N LYS A 326 3.14 -23.32 -3.88
CA LYS A 326 1.82 -23.56 -4.46
C LYS A 326 0.97 -24.36 -3.47
N LEU A 327 -0.17 -23.80 -3.07
CA LEU A 327 -1.05 -24.35 -2.03
C LEU A 327 -2.22 -25.16 -2.59
N TRP A 328 -2.68 -24.89 -3.83
CA TRP A 328 -3.73 -25.65 -4.55
C TRP A 328 -3.48 -25.57 -6.06
N ASP A 329 -4.13 -26.46 -6.80
CA ASP A 329 -4.13 -26.53 -8.27
C ASP A 329 -5.32 -25.83 -8.92
#